data_71ceb7d1e265c6927d908c3b181fd767
#
_entry.id   71ceb7d1e265c6927d908c3b181fd767
#
_cell.length_a   1.000
_cell.length_b   1.000
_cell.length_c   1.000
_cell.angle_alpha   90.00
_cell.angle_beta   90.00
_cell.angle_gamma   90.00
#
_symmetry.space_group_name_H-M   'P 1'
#
loop_
_entity.id
_entity.type
_entity.pdbx_description
1 polymer ?
#
loop_
_entity_poly.entity_id
_entity_poly.type
_entity_poly.pdbx_seq_one_letter_code
_entity_poly.pdbx_strand_id
1 'polypeptide(L)'
;MKKLYVSRYCYFFHSTAGAFLAYSSKTNSFIELSEPLFELLKKHQSDGSPVDADTVQDDILDALCKEGFVGQEDSDDNFVLESQFVTQAVQHDTTKLNLILVPTLNCNFNCPYCFENGKRGGVMSKDTINDLLEFIKENKNRWLYKPEKHKKQRALL
;
A
#
# COMPACT_ATOMS: atom_id res chain seq x y z
N MET A 1 8.74 12.98 -27.66
CA MET A 1 7.97 11.83 -27.17
C MET A 1 8.42 11.54 -25.74
N LYS A 2 7.50 11.34 -24.81
CA LYS A 2 7.85 10.97 -23.42
C LYS A 2 8.26 9.50 -23.42
N LYS A 3 9.42 9.19 -22.87
CA LYS A 3 9.85 7.81 -22.66
C LYS A 3 9.08 7.23 -21.48
N LEU A 4 8.51 6.06 -21.64
CA LEU A 4 7.77 5.34 -20.62
C LEU A 4 8.53 4.07 -20.26
N TYR A 5 8.55 3.73 -18.98
CA TYR A 5 9.27 2.59 -18.42
C TYR A 5 8.32 1.71 -17.64
N VAL A 6 8.54 0.41 -17.65
CA VAL A 6 7.81 -0.53 -16.81
C VAL A 6 8.26 -0.35 -15.36
N SER A 7 7.31 -0.19 -14.45
CA SER A 7 7.59 0.02 -13.04
C SER A 7 8.27 -1.19 -12.41
N ARG A 8 9.30 -0.95 -11.59
CA ARG A 8 9.95 -1.98 -10.77
C ARG A 8 9.03 -2.60 -9.70
N TYR A 9 7.90 -1.95 -9.43
CA TYR A 9 6.88 -2.42 -8.49
C TYR A 9 5.82 -3.30 -9.13
N CYS A 10 6.04 -3.74 -10.38
CA CYS A 10 5.18 -4.69 -11.09
C CYS A 10 5.73 -6.10 -11.00
N TYR A 11 4.83 -7.05 -10.85
CA TYR A 11 5.12 -8.48 -10.79
C TYR A 11 4.36 -9.19 -11.91
N PHE A 12 5.10 -9.95 -12.72
CA PHE A 12 4.57 -10.71 -13.86
C PHE A 12 4.63 -12.21 -13.57
N PHE A 13 3.51 -12.90 -13.69
CA PHE A 13 3.41 -14.32 -13.36
C PHE A 13 2.28 -15.01 -14.14
N HIS A 14 2.30 -16.34 -14.14
CA HIS A 14 1.25 -17.14 -14.74
C HIS A 14 0.30 -17.69 -13.66
N SER A 15 -0.99 -17.73 -13.97
CA SER A 15 -1.93 -18.45 -13.14
C SER A 15 -1.75 -19.97 -13.30
N THR A 16 -2.31 -20.74 -12.40
CA THR A 16 -2.37 -22.22 -12.54
C THR A 16 -3.16 -22.67 -13.77
N ALA A 17 -4.04 -21.82 -14.30
CA ALA A 17 -4.80 -22.03 -15.53
C ALA A 17 -4.07 -21.54 -16.79
N GLY A 18 -2.84 -21.01 -16.67
CA GLY A 18 -2.02 -20.54 -17.78
C GLY A 18 -2.28 -19.11 -18.23
N ALA A 19 -3.12 -18.33 -17.53
CA ALA A 19 -3.32 -16.92 -17.85
C ALA A 19 -2.09 -16.07 -17.49
N PHE A 20 -1.79 -15.06 -18.31
CA PHE A 20 -0.70 -14.12 -18.14
C PHE A 20 -1.16 -12.96 -17.26
N LEU A 21 -0.61 -12.85 -16.07
CA LEU A 21 -1.07 -11.92 -15.04
C LEU A 21 0.01 -10.91 -14.66
N ALA A 22 -0.42 -9.69 -14.34
CA ALA A 22 0.45 -8.68 -13.77
C ALA A 22 -0.20 -8.03 -12.55
N TYR A 23 0.62 -7.69 -11.56
CA TYR A 23 0.23 -7.01 -10.34
C TYR A 23 1.12 -5.78 -10.13
N SER A 24 0.52 -4.62 -9.89
CA SER A 24 1.21 -3.40 -9.49
C SER A 24 1.02 -3.16 -7.99
N SER A 25 2.12 -3.18 -7.22
CA SER A 25 2.07 -2.86 -5.79
C SER A 25 1.96 -1.36 -5.50
N LYS A 26 2.13 -0.49 -6.50
CA LYS A 26 1.93 0.97 -6.37
C LYS A 26 0.46 1.32 -6.19
N THR A 27 -0.39 0.69 -6.98
CA THR A 27 -1.84 0.99 -7.06
C THR A 27 -2.70 -0.13 -6.51
N ASN A 28 -2.09 -1.27 -6.15
CA ASN A 28 -2.76 -2.52 -5.79
C ASN A 28 -3.66 -3.05 -6.92
N SER A 29 -3.25 -2.79 -8.18
CA SER A 29 -3.98 -3.20 -9.37
C SER A 29 -3.53 -4.56 -9.84
N PHE A 30 -4.50 -5.34 -10.33
CA PHE A 30 -4.30 -6.69 -10.82
C PHE A 30 -4.98 -6.84 -12.19
N ILE A 31 -4.23 -7.25 -13.20
CA ILE A 31 -4.73 -7.34 -14.57
C ILE A 31 -4.31 -8.64 -15.24
N GLU A 32 -5.11 -9.08 -16.21
CA GLU A 32 -4.76 -10.11 -17.17
C GLU A 32 -4.28 -9.46 -18.46
N LEU A 33 -3.19 -9.97 -19.01
CA LEU A 33 -2.55 -9.47 -20.22
C LEU A 33 -2.63 -10.51 -21.35
N SER A 34 -2.59 -10.04 -22.59
CA SER A 34 -2.29 -10.92 -23.71
C SER A 34 -0.83 -11.37 -23.63
N GLU A 35 -0.52 -12.58 -24.12
CA GLU A 35 0.85 -13.10 -24.12
C GLU A 35 1.87 -12.15 -24.76
N PRO A 36 1.62 -11.52 -25.94
CA PRO A 36 2.56 -10.59 -26.54
C PRO A 36 2.84 -9.36 -25.65
N LEU A 37 1.82 -8.82 -24.99
CA LEU A 37 1.97 -7.66 -24.12
C LEU A 37 2.69 -8.04 -22.81
N PHE A 38 2.42 -9.21 -22.25
CA PHE A 38 3.12 -9.73 -21.08
C PHE A 38 4.62 -9.87 -21.34
N GLU A 39 5.00 -10.52 -22.45
CA GLU A 39 6.42 -10.70 -22.80
C GLU A 39 7.12 -9.38 -23.12
N LEU A 40 6.42 -8.45 -23.79
CA LEU A 40 6.92 -7.10 -24.06
C LEU A 40 7.26 -6.37 -22.75
N LEU A 41 6.29 -6.27 -21.85
CA LEU A 41 6.46 -5.54 -20.59
C LEU A 41 7.52 -6.18 -19.69
N LYS A 42 7.53 -7.50 -19.60
CA LYS A 42 8.51 -8.25 -18.81
C LYS A 42 9.93 -8.07 -19.34
N LYS A 43 10.11 -8.04 -20.66
CA LYS A 43 11.41 -7.75 -21.29
C LYS A 43 11.86 -6.35 -20.94
N HIS A 44 11.02 -5.32 -21.14
CA HIS A 44 11.36 -3.93 -20.85
C HIS A 44 11.64 -3.68 -19.36
N GLN A 45 10.98 -4.41 -18.46
CA GLN A 45 11.32 -4.37 -17.04
C GLN A 45 12.70 -4.96 -16.76
N SER A 46 13.06 -6.06 -17.42
CA SER A 46 14.32 -6.77 -17.17
C SER A 46 15.54 -6.02 -17.72
N ASP A 47 15.41 -5.37 -18.86
CA ASP A 47 16.52 -4.64 -19.50
C ASP A 47 16.54 -3.14 -19.17
N GLY A 48 15.50 -2.64 -18.48
CA GLY A 48 15.39 -1.22 -18.13
C GLY A 48 15.18 -0.30 -19.30
N SER A 49 14.83 -0.82 -20.47
CA SER A 49 14.61 -0.02 -21.67
C SER A 49 13.21 0.63 -21.67
N PRO A 50 13.05 1.80 -22.30
CA PRO A 50 11.74 2.41 -22.42
C PRO A 50 10.82 1.58 -23.32
N VAL A 51 9.54 1.54 -22.98
CA VAL A 51 8.48 0.98 -23.81
C VAL A 51 8.28 1.91 -25.01
N ASP A 52 8.31 1.34 -26.19
CA ASP A 52 7.97 2.08 -27.41
C ASP A 52 6.46 2.26 -27.49
N ALA A 53 6.02 3.51 -27.37
CA ALA A 53 4.59 3.85 -27.37
C ALA A 53 3.90 3.43 -28.68
N ASP A 54 4.63 3.36 -29.79
CA ASP A 54 4.08 2.97 -31.10
C ASP A 54 3.79 1.46 -31.17
N THR A 55 4.30 0.66 -30.22
CA THR A 55 4.09 -0.80 -30.18
C THR A 55 2.86 -1.22 -29.37
N VAL A 56 2.28 -0.31 -28.60
CA VAL A 56 1.11 -0.54 -27.74
C VAL A 56 0.02 0.42 -28.13
N GLN A 57 -1.22 -0.03 -28.20
CA GLN A 57 -2.37 0.83 -28.49
C GLN A 57 -2.51 1.90 -27.40
N ASP A 58 -2.87 3.12 -27.78
CA ASP A 58 -2.92 4.28 -26.89
C ASP A 58 -3.85 4.06 -25.67
N ASP A 59 -5.01 3.44 -25.87
CA ASP A 59 -5.97 3.13 -24.82
C ASP A 59 -5.42 2.11 -23.79
N ILE A 60 -4.68 1.12 -24.28
CA ILE A 60 -4.01 0.14 -23.42
C ILE A 60 -2.86 0.80 -22.66
N LEU A 61 -2.08 1.64 -23.34
CA LEU A 61 -0.97 2.36 -22.73
C LEU A 61 -1.45 3.32 -21.63
N ASP A 62 -2.53 4.06 -21.88
CA ASP A 62 -3.17 4.93 -20.88
C ASP A 62 -3.67 4.15 -19.68
N ALA A 63 -4.29 2.99 -19.91
CA ALA A 63 -4.72 2.10 -18.83
C ALA A 63 -3.54 1.59 -18.01
N LEU A 64 -2.45 1.16 -18.64
CA LEU A 64 -1.24 0.71 -17.96
C LEU A 64 -0.58 1.82 -17.14
N CYS A 65 -0.59 3.05 -17.65
CA CYS A 65 -0.09 4.22 -16.92
C CYS A 65 -0.96 4.52 -15.70
N LYS A 66 -2.27 4.56 -15.87
CA LYS A 66 -3.23 4.83 -14.79
C LYS A 66 -3.15 3.78 -13.67
N GLU A 67 -3.01 2.52 -14.03
CA GLU A 67 -2.92 1.40 -13.10
C GLU A 67 -1.49 1.18 -12.55
N GLY A 68 -0.54 2.07 -12.90
CA GLY A 68 0.81 2.10 -12.32
C GLY A 68 1.75 0.99 -12.82
N PHE A 69 1.45 0.36 -13.97
CA PHE A 69 2.34 -0.62 -14.59
C PHE A 69 3.46 0.03 -15.39
N VAL A 70 3.16 1.17 -16.00
CA VAL A 70 4.09 1.94 -16.82
C VAL A 70 4.09 3.39 -16.35
N GLY A 71 5.23 4.07 -16.42
CA GLY A 71 5.35 5.47 -16.01
C GLY A 71 6.56 6.16 -16.61
N GLN A 72 6.73 7.45 -16.28
CA GLN A 72 7.94 8.19 -16.62
C GLN A 72 9.15 7.65 -15.85
N GLU A 73 10.35 7.98 -16.27
CA GLU A 73 11.61 7.48 -15.70
C GLU A 73 11.70 7.68 -14.18
N ASP A 74 11.21 8.80 -13.69
CA ASP A 74 11.23 9.18 -12.27
C ASP A 74 9.98 8.74 -11.48
N SER A 75 9.01 8.09 -12.12
CA SER A 75 7.72 7.79 -11.50
C SER A 75 7.81 6.87 -10.29
N ASP A 76 8.77 5.95 -10.30
CA ASP A 76 8.99 5.02 -9.19
C ASP A 76 9.70 5.68 -8.01
N ASP A 77 10.61 6.61 -8.27
CA ASP A 77 11.32 7.36 -7.24
C ASP A 77 10.37 8.38 -6.60
N ASN A 78 9.54 9.04 -7.39
CA ASN A 78 8.47 9.92 -6.89
C ASN A 78 7.49 9.16 -5.99
N PHE A 79 7.10 7.94 -6.36
CA PHE A 79 6.26 7.07 -5.52
C PHE A 79 6.91 6.77 -4.16
N VAL A 80 8.21 6.51 -4.12
CA VAL A 80 8.94 6.29 -2.86
C VAL A 80 8.92 7.54 -1.99
N LEU A 81 9.23 8.70 -2.58
CA LEU A 81 9.23 9.97 -1.86
C LEU A 81 7.85 10.32 -1.30
N GLU A 82 6.80 10.16 -2.11
CA GLU A 82 5.42 10.36 -1.66
C GLU A 82 5.03 9.41 -0.53
N SER A 83 5.39 8.14 -0.65
CA SER A 83 5.11 7.12 0.38
C SER A 83 5.84 7.43 1.69
N GLN A 84 7.08 7.88 1.64
CA GLN A 84 7.85 8.32 2.80
C GLN A 84 7.21 9.54 3.45
N PHE A 85 6.82 10.53 2.65
CA PHE A 85 6.16 11.74 3.15
C PHE A 85 4.83 11.40 3.85
N VAL A 86 3.99 10.58 3.23
CA VAL A 86 2.72 10.13 3.83
C VAL A 86 2.97 9.36 5.12
N THR A 87 3.96 8.46 5.13
CA THR A 87 4.33 7.68 6.32
C THR A 87 4.76 8.60 7.46
N GLN A 88 5.63 9.57 7.19
CA GLN A 88 6.06 10.54 8.19
C GLN A 88 4.90 11.39 8.70
N ALA A 89 4.04 11.88 7.80
CA ALA A 89 2.87 12.66 8.18
C ALA A 89 1.92 11.87 9.10
N VAL A 90 1.71 10.58 8.82
CA VAL A 90 0.87 9.70 9.65
C VAL A 90 1.53 9.37 10.98
N GLN A 91 2.85 9.10 10.99
CA GLN A 91 3.59 8.79 12.22
C GLN A 91 3.63 9.97 13.20
N HIS A 92 3.66 11.20 12.67
CA HIS A 92 3.70 12.43 13.49
C HIS A 92 2.30 13.07 13.67
N ASP A 93 1.23 12.41 13.18
CA ASP A 93 -0.13 12.89 13.37
C ASP A 93 -0.59 12.66 14.81
N THR A 94 -0.46 13.68 15.64
CA THR A 94 -0.92 13.67 17.03
C THR A 94 -2.43 13.88 17.17
N THR A 95 -3.17 14.02 16.08
CA THR A 95 -4.63 14.23 16.10
C THR A 95 -5.42 12.92 16.15
N LYS A 96 -4.75 11.79 15.94
CA LYS A 96 -5.35 10.46 15.96
C LYS A 96 -4.66 9.57 16.98
N LEU A 97 -5.44 8.78 17.68
CA LEU A 97 -4.97 7.70 18.53
C LEU A 97 -5.43 6.37 17.95
N ASN A 98 -4.47 5.55 17.56
CA ASN A 98 -4.73 4.17 17.15
C ASN A 98 -4.36 3.25 18.32
N LEU A 99 -5.35 2.58 18.87
CA LEU A 99 -5.17 1.62 19.97
C LEU A 99 -5.40 0.20 19.46
N ILE A 100 -4.41 -0.66 19.71
CA ILE A 100 -4.56 -2.10 19.51
C ILE A 100 -4.74 -2.71 20.89
N LEU A 101 -5.93 -3.23 21.15
CA LEU A 101 -6.27 -3.84 22.45
C LEU A 101 -6.29 -5.36 22.30
N VAL A 102 -5.58 -6.03 23.19
CA VAL A 102 -5.55 -7.49 23.29
C VAL A 102 -6.18 -7.88 24.62
N PRO A 103 -7.52 -8.06 24.69
CA PRO A 103 -8.23 -8.31 25.95
C PRO A 103 -7.84 -9.62 26.63
N THR A 104 -7.37 -10.59 25.83
CA THR A 104 -6.92 -11.89 26.34
C THR A 104 -5.83 -12.47 25.44
N LEU A 105 -4.89 -13.17 26.06
CA LEU A 105 -3.90 -14.00 25.40
C LEU A 105 -4.33 -15.47 25.33
N ASN A 106 -5.52 -15.81 25.83
CA ASN A 106 -6.07 -17.16 25.73
C ASN A 106 -6.56 -17.39 24.30
N CYS A 107 -5.79 -18.09 23.53
CA CYS A 107 -6.09 -18.40 22.13
C CYS A 107 -6.20 -19.94 21.96
N ASN A 108 -7.17 -20.38 21.18
CA ASN A 108 -7.38 -21.78 20.84
C ASN A 108 -6.73 -22.20 19.50
N PHE A 109 -5.99 -21.29 18.85
CA PHE A 109 -5.22 -21.59 17.65
C PHE A 109 -3.77 -22.00 18.00
N ASN A 110 -3.18 -22.80 17.14
CA ASN A 110 -1.77 -23.21 17.23
C ASN A 110 -1.03 -22.80 15.96
N CYS A 111 -0.98 -21.50 15.69
CA CYS A 111 -0.33 -20.96 14.50
C CYS A 111 1.20 -21.09 14.63
N PRO A 112 1.91 -21.72 13.68
CA PRO A 112 3.37 -21.91 13.76
C PRO A 112 4.15 -20.58 13.72
N TYR A 113 3.54 -19.52 13.22
CA TYR A 113 4.09 -18.16 13.11
C TYR A 113 3.56 -17.20 14.19
N CYS A 114 2.94 -17.71 15.25
CA CYS A 114 2.35 -16.85 16.27
C CYS A 114 3.44 -16.13 17.08
N PHE A 115 3.41 -14.79 17.06
CA PHE A 115 4.33 -13.95 17.83
C PHE A 115 4.05 -14.02 19.35
N GLU A 116 2.90 -14.54 19.76
CA GLU A 116 2.52 -14.76 21.15
C GLU A 116 2.83 -16.19 21.64
N ASN A 117 3.40 -17.01 20.77
CA ASN A 117 3.77 -18.39 21.14
C ASN A 117 4.76 -18.38 22.33
N GLY A 118 4.46 -19.19 23.35
CA GLY A 118 5.22 -19.25 24.59
C GLY A 118 4.87 -18.19 25.65
N LYS A 119 3.99 -17.22 25.34
CA LYS A 119 3.46 -16.29 26.33
C LYS A 119 2.41 -16.99 27.20
N ARG A 120 2.43 -16.66 28.50
CA ARG A 120 1.39 -17.17 29.41
C ARG A 120 0.07 -16.50 29.05
N GLY A 121 -0.99 -17.30 28.92
CA GLY A 121 -2.35 -16.81 28.76
C GLY A 121 -2.74 -15.87 29.91
N GLY A 122 -3.66 -14.98 29.65
CA GLY A 122 -4.15 -14.03 30.61
C GLY A 122 -5.34 -13.25 30.06
N VAL A 123 -6.07 -12.61 30.94
CA VAL A 123 -7.17 -11.70 30.62
C VAL A 123 -6.82 -10.33 31.20
N MET A 124 -7.14 -9.28 30.46
CA MET A 124 -6.94 -7.90 30.90
C MET A 124 -7.69 -7.67 32.21
N SER A 125 -7.01 -7.13 33.23
CA SER A 125 -7.60 -6.87 34.51
C SER A 125 -8.63 -5.74 34.46
N LYS A 126 -9.57 -5.71 35.42
CA LYS A 126 -10.51 -4.59 35.53
C LYS A 126 -9.79 -3.26 35.77
N ASP A 127 -8.70 -3.27 36.53
CA ASP A 127 -7.94 -2.07 36.84
C ASP A 127 -7.28 -1.54 35.53
N THR A 128 -6.66 -2.40 34.72
CA THR A 128 -6.09 -2.02 33.42
C THR A 128 -7.18 -1.45 32.48
N ILE A 129 -8.39 -2.02 32.50
CA ILE A 129 -9.52 -1.49 31.72
C ILE A 129 -9.92 -0.10 32.19
N ASN A 130 -10.00 0.11 33.50
CA ASN A 130 -10.34 1.40 34.07
C ASN A 130 -9.29 2.46 33.77
N ASP A 131 -8.01 2.14 33.92
CA ASP A 131 -6.89 3.03 33.58
C ASP A 131 -6.92 3.42 32.11
N LEU A 132 -7.20 2.47 31.20
CA LEU A 132 -7.36 2.73 29.78
C LEU A 132 -8.53 3.67 29.49
N LEU A 133 -9.66 3.45 30.14
CA LEU A 133 -10.84 4.32 29.98
C LEU A 133 -10.58 5.74 30.48
N GLU A 134 -9.87 5.87 31.61
CA GLU A 134 -9.45 7.16 32.14
C GLU A 134 -8.50 7.87 31.19
N PHE A 135 -7.45 7.19 30.71
CA PHE A 135 -6.54 7.70 29.70
C PHE A 135 -7.25 8.22 28.45
N ILE A 136 -8.23 7.46 27.91
CA ILE A 136 -9.02 7.89 26.75
C ILE A 136 -9.85 9.13 27.08
N LYS A 137 -10.50 9.18 28.26
CA LYS A 137 -11.33 10.32 28.68
C LYS A 137 -10.51 11.60 28.83
N GLU A 138 -9.35 11.53 29.47
CA GLU A 138 -8.48 12.68 29.70
C GLU A 138 -7.94 13.25 28.38
N ASN A 139 -7.64 12.38 27.43
CA ASN A 139 -6.98 12.77 26.18
C ASN A 139 -7.95 12.91 24.98
N LYS A 140 -9.25 12.66 25.14
CA LYS A 140 -10.23 12.67 24.04
C LYS A 140 -10.22 13.94 23.20
N ASN A 141 -9.99 15.11 23.81
CA ASN A 141 -9.99 16.40 23.12
C ASN A 141 -8.70 16.64 22.30
N ARG A 142 -7.63 15.91 22.61
CA ARG A 142 -6.35 15.99 21.90
C ARG A 142 -6.42 15.25 20.55
N TRP A 143 -7.23 14.21 20.47
CA TRP A 143 -7.33 13.32 19.29
C TRP A 143 -8.61 13.54 18.48
N LEU A 144 -9.45 14.51 18.83
CA LEU A 144 -10.62 14.84 18.03
C LEU A 144 -10.17 15.47 16.70
N TYR A 145 -10.43 14.77 15.62
CA TYR A 145 -10.24 15.29 14.27
C TYR A 145 -11.07 16.56 14.06
N LYS A 146 -10.41 17.68 13.75
CA LYS A 146 -11.05 18.93 13.33
C LYS A 146 -11.00 19.01 11.81
N PRO A 147 -12.06 18.65 11.07
CA PRO A 147 -12.04 18.52 9.61
C PRO A 147 -11.81 19.84 8.85
N GLU A 148 -11.88 20.99 9.50
CA GLU A 148 -11.88 22.28 8.81
C GLU A 148 -10.52 22.77 8.30
N LYS A 149 -9.40 22.24 8.83
CA LYS A 149 -8.06 22.71 8.42
C LYS A 149 -7.48 22.03 7.17
N HIS A 150 -8.01 20.87 6.75
CA HIS A 150 -7.45 20.13 5.60
C HIS A 150 -8.13 20.41 4.25
N LYS A 151 -9.24 21.16 4.21
CA LYS A 151 -9.90 21.51 2.93
C LYS A 151 -9.09 22.48 2.05
N LYS A 152 -8.09 23.18 2.59
CA LYS A 152 -7.30 24.15 1.82
C LYS A 152 -6.05 23.57 1.13
N GLN A 153 -5.64 22.35 1.45
CA GLN A 153 -4.44 21.75 0.83
C GLN A 153 -4.71 20.83 -0.38
N ARG A 154 -5.99 20.52 -0.68
CA ARG A 154 -6.38 19.73 -1.87
C ARG A 154 -6.61 20.54 -3.15
N ALA A 155 -6.37 21.84 -3.15
CA ALA A 155 -6.59 22.72 -4.30
C ALA A 155 -5.30 23.13 -5.03
N LEU A 156 -4.17 22.47 -4.77
CA LEU A 156 -2.88 22.77 -5.42
C LEU A 156 -2.13 21.49 -5.80
N LEU A 157 -2.80 20.60 -6.54
CA LEU A 157 -2.14 19.55 -7.34
C LEU A 157 -2.94 19.38 -8.63
#